data_7c491104cbdd0dcb5117f06e0baa26e2
#
_entry.id   7c491104cbdd0dcb5117f06e0baa26e2
#
_cell.length_a   1.000
_cell.length_b   1.000
_cell.length_c   1.000
_cell.angle_alpha   90.00
_cell.angle_beta   90.00
_cell.angle_gamma   90.00
#
_symmetry.space_group_name_H-M   'P 1'
#
loop_
_entity.id
_entity.type
_entity.pdbx_description
1 polymer ?
#
loop_
_entity_poly.entity_id
_entity_poly.type
_entity_poly.pdbx_seq_one_letter_code
_entity_poly.pdbx_strand_id
1 'polypeptide(L)'
;GLVSGKQYVVGLKGYKNTSSGGQIVSAETLSSPVTMVEPKKADVTLKAQNAVNIDGTDTIKSSNAVIDLVSDMNVSGEWSLDSGEMSGTVSEKTMSQSINLDGLEDGTHIITFKGENDSKDGTLSEYMFTVDTLPPRLQISSPNNGGFFEDTVTVKGISDSGAKVYIDAENQEIQEVTVGDDGSFEKTVTLDNSMAYQNIVVYAADEIGNETVPVT
;
A
#
# COMPACT_ATOMS: atom_id res chain seq x y z
N GLY A 1 11.29 5.30 -41.31
CA GLY A 1 11.40 4.21 -40.36
C GLY A 1 10.43 3.08 -40.67
N LEU A 2 10.58 1.92 -40.04
CA LEU A 2 9.63 0.80 -40.14
C LEU A 2 8.32 1.14 -39.39
N VAL A 3 7.17 0.69 -39.88
CA VAL A 3 5.86 1.01 -39.35
C VAL A 3 5.25 -0.23 -38.70
N SER A 4 4.73 -0.09 -37.49
CA SER A 4 4.05 -1.17 -36.77
C SER A 4 2.85 -1.75 -37.55
N GLY A 5 2.64 -3.05 -37.43
CA GLY A 5 1.60 -3.78 -38.14
C GLY A 5 1.90 -4.03 -39.62
N LYS A 6 3.00 -3.53 -40.17
CA LYS A 6 3.43 -3.79 -41.55
C LYS A 6 4.37 -4.98 -41.62
N GLN A 7 4.29 -5.71 -42.72
CA GLN A 7 5.23 -6.78 -43.03
C GLN A 7 6.37 -6.25 -43.88
N TYR A 8 7.57 -6.68 -43.53
CA TYR A 8 8.80 -6.32 -44.20
C TYR A 8 9.53 -7.58 -44.62
N VAL A 9 10.22 -7.49 -45.74
CA VAL A 9 11.09 -8.54 -46.28
C VAL A 9 12.47 -7.95 -46.44
N VAL A 10 13.51 -8.63 -45.97
CA VAL A 10 14.91 -8.22 -46.17
C VAL A 10 15.45 -8.92 -47.36
N GLY A 11 15.90 -8.14 -48.32
CA GLY A 11 16.61 -8.64 -49.52
C GLY A 11 18.12 -8.49 -49.40
N LEU A 12 18.84 -9.56 -49.72
CA LEU A 12 20.30 -9.59 -49.78
C LEU A 12 20.77 -9.82 -51.22
N LYS A 13 21.66 -8.95 -51.70
CA LYS A 13 22.37 -9.13 -52.99
C LYS A 13 23.87 -9.06 -52.77
N GLY A 14 24.58 -10.03 -53.31
CA GLY A 14 26.03 -9.98 -53.35
C GLY A 14 26.53 -9.30 -54.62
N TYR A 15 27.65 -8.57 -54.52
CA TYR A 15 28.29 -7.90 -55.63
C TYR A 15 29.75 -8.38 -55.74
N LYS A 16 30.20 -8.59 -56.99
CA LYS A 16 31.61 -8.88 -57.27
C LYS A 16 32.06 -7.98 -58.43
N ASN A 17 33.07 -7.19 -58.19
CA ASN A 17 33.69 -6.41 -59.26
C ASN A 17 34.54 -7.33 -60.18
N THR A 18 34.42 -7.12 -61.46
CA THR A 18 35.22 -7.83 -62.47
C THR A 18 36.48 -7.06 -62.76
N SER A 19 37.53 -7.74 -63.24
CA SER A 19 38.81 -7.14 -63.65
C SER A 19 38.69 -6.15 -64.82
N SER A 20 37.56 -6.18 -65.53
CA SER A 20 37.26 -5.30 -66.67
C SER A 20 36.39 -4.07 -66.26
N GLY A 21 36.21 -3.83 -64.97
CA GLY A 21 35.44 -2.70 -64.46
C GLY A 21 33.92 -2.90 -64.41
N GLY A 22 33.43 -4.09 -64.75
CA GLY A 22 32.01 -4.46 -64.60
C GLY A 22 31.71 -4.96 -63.19
N GLN A 23 30.42 -5.10 -62.89
CA GLN A 23 29.91 -5.65 -61.64
C GLN A 23 29.00 -6.84 -61.92
N ILE A 24 29.24 -7.95 -61.23
CA ILE A 24 28.35 -9.12 -61.23
C ILE A 24 27.52 -9.03 -59.96
N VAL A 25 26.21 -9.09 -60.11
CA VAL A 25 25.25 -9.05 -59.02
C VAL A 25 24.62 -10.43 -58.87
N SER A 26 24.60 -10.99 -57.67
CA SER A 26 23.86 -12.22 -57.39
C SER A 26 22.36 -12.04 -57.52
N ALA A 27 21.64 -13.14 -57.65
CA ALA A 27 20.19 -13.10 -57.41
C ALA A 27 19.88 -12.58 -56.00
N GLU A 28 18.79 -11.89 -55.87
CA GLU A 28 18.32 -11.42 -54.56
C GLU A 28 17.75 -12.62 -53.77
N THR A 29 18.19 -12.75 -52.53
CA THR A 29 17.62 -13.70 -51.59
C THR A 29 16.76 -12.90 -50.60
N LEU A 30 15.46 -13.22 -50.55
CA LEU A 30 14.55 -12.56 -49.64
C LEU A 30 14.35 -13.40 -48.39
N SER A 31 14.26 -12.74 -47.26
CA SER A 31 13.80 -13.36 -46.00
C SER A 31 12.31 -13.74 -46.05
N SER A 32 11.88 -14.60 -45.14
CA SER A 32 10.44 -14.70 -44.84
C SER A 32 9.93 -13.34 -44.37
N PRO A 33 8.65 -13.01 -44.63
CA PRO A 33 8.06 -11.78 -44.11
C PRO A 33 8.12 -11.71 -42.56
N VAL A 34 8.53 -10.59 -42.04
CA VAL A 34 8.53 -10.27 -40.60
C VAL A 34 7.57 -9.14 -40.36
N THR A 35 6.61 -9.33 -39.46
CA THR A 35 5.70 -8.28 -39.04
C THR A 35 6.37 -7.45 -37.96
N MET A 36 6.41 -6.13 -38.14
CA MET A 36 6.84 -5.22 -37.10
C MET A 36 5.74 -5.10 -36.04
N VAL A 37 6.08 -5.34 -34.81
CA VAL A 37 5.21 -5.13 -33.64
C VAL A 37 5.77 -3.98 -32.84
N GLU A 38 4.92 -3.03 -32.46
CA GLU A 38 5.35 -2.02 -31.49
C GLU A 38 5.72 -2.68 -30.17
N PRO A 39 6.85 -2.28 -29.60
CA PRO A 39 7.18 -2.70 -28.25
C PRO A 39 6.05 -2.28 -27.29
N LYS A 40 5.58 -3.20 -26.44
CA LYS A 40 4.59 -2.93 -25.42
C LYS A 40 5.31 -2.70 -24.09
N LYS A 41 5.04 -1.57 -23.43
CA LYS A 41 5.49 -1.32 -22.06
C LYS A 41 4.82 -2.32 -21.10
N ALA A 42 5.53 -2.71 -20.05
CA ALA A 42 4.94 -3.49 -18.98
C ALA A 42 3.96 -2.60 -18.18
N ASP A 43 2.83 -3.20 -17.80
CA ASP A 43 1.91 -2.62 -16.85
C ASP A 43 2.30 -3.12 -15.45
N VAL A 44 2.80 -2.21 -14.60
CA VAL A 44 3.32 -2.51 -13.28
C VAL A 44 2.43 -1.85 -12.23
N THR A 45 1.93 -2.67 -11.31
CA THR A 45 1.17 -2.24 -10.14
C THR A 45 2.01 -2.45 -8.88
N LEU A 46 2.00 -1.47 -8.00
CA LEU A 46 2.54 -1.54 -6.63
C LEU A 46 1.38 -1.47 -5.66
N LYS A 47 1.39 -2.29 -4.61
CA LYS A 47 0.33 -2.26 -3.59
C LYS A 47 0.85 -2.78 -2.24
N ALA A 48 0.51 -2.08 -1.16
CA ALA A 48 0.81 -2.54 0.20
C ALA A 48 -0.08 -3.72 0.59
N GLN A 49 0.52 -4.72 1.23
CA GLN A 49 -0.21 -5.80 1.87
C GLN A 49 -0.89 -5.30 3.16
N ASN A 50 -2.06 -5.84 3.47
CA ASN A 50 -2.82 -5.55 4.70
C ASN A 50 -3.16 -4.06 4.92
N ALA A 51 -3.11 -3.25 3.86
CA ALA A 51 -3.56 -1.87 3.93
C ALA A 51 -5.09 -1.80 4.06
N VAL A 52 -5.56 -0.86 4.87
CA VAL A 52 -6.96 -0.47 4.97
C VAL A 52 -7.13 0.83 4.19
N ASN A 53 -8.15 0.89 3.33
CA ASN A 53 -8.42 2.12 2.60
C ASN A 53 -9.19 3.12 3.47
N ILE A 54 -8.56 4.23 3.81
CA ILE A 54 -9.14 5.33 4.58
C ILE A 54 -9.23 6.55 3.65
N ASP A 55 -10.43 7.01 3.39
CA ASP A 55 -10.71 8.18 2.53
C ASP A 55 -9.99 8.16 1.17
N GLY A 56 -9.85 6.97 0.58
CA GLY A 56 -9.20 6.80 -0.72
C GLY A 56 -7.69 6.59 -0.67
N THR A 57 -7.08 6.57 0.52
CA THR A 57 -5.65 6.30 0.72
C THR A 57 -5.46 4.97 1.42
N ASP A 58 -4.59 4.13 0.90
CA ASP A 58 -4.20 2.88 1.56
C ASP A 58 -3.35 3.20 2.80
N THR A 59 -3.80 2.79 3.98
CA THR A 59 -3.16 3.06 5.27
C THR A 59 -2.78 1.76 5.96
N ILE A 60 -1.58 1.70 6.53
CA ILE A 60 -1.04 0.55 7.27
C ILE A 60 -0.69 0.96 8.70
N LYS A 61 -1.00 0.08 9.67
CA LYS A 61 -0.76 0.29 11.11
C LYS A 61 0.58 -0.27 11.61
N SER A 62 1.55 -0.36 10.75
CA SER A 62 2.86 -0.94 11.08
C SER A 62 3.96 -0.11 10.45
N SER A 63 5.01 0.16 11.21
CA SER A 63 6.25 0.75 10.69
C SER A 63 6.99 -0.16 9.69
N ASN A 64 6.54 -1.39 9.52
CA ASN A 64 7.06 -2.34 8.54
C ASN A 64 5.98 -2.63 7.50
N ALA A 65 6.30 -2.42 6.24
CA ALA A 65 5.40 -2.64 5.11
C ALA A 65 5.94 -3.69 4.15
N VAL A 66 5.05 -4.41 3.51
CA VAL A 66 5.37 -5.26 2.36
C VAL A 66 4.62 -4.71 1.16
N ILE A 67 5.36 -4.27 0.15
CA ILE A 67 4.79 -3.77 -1.09
C ILE A 67 4.92 -4.85 -2.16
N ASP A 68 3.82 -5.31 -2.69
CA ASP A 68 3.81 -6.23 -3.83
C ASP A 68 3.94 -5.44 -5.13
N LEU A 69 4.95 -5.78 -5.90
CA LEU A 69 5.11 -5.40 -7.30
C LEU A 69 4.53 -6.52 -8.16
N VAL A 70 3.56 -6.22 -8.99
CA VAL A 70 2.96 -7.15 -9.95
C VAL A 70 2.99 -6.53 -11.34
N SER A 71 3.35 -7.33 -12.35
CA SER A 71 3.47 -6.90 -13.74
C SER A 71 2.83 -7.90 -14.70
N ASP A 72 2.32 -7.42 -15.82
CA ASP A 72 1.82 -8.26 -16.93
C ASP A 72 2.93 -8.88 -17.78
N MET A 73 4.18 -8.47 -17.56
CA MET A 73 5.40 -8.95 -18.24
C MET A 73 6.55 -9.06 -17.27
N ASN A 74 7.59 -9.80 -17.65
CA ASN A 74 8.85 -9.79 -16.92
C ASN A 74 9.46 -8.39 -16.91
N VAL A 75 9.79 -7.89 -15.73
CA VAL A 75 10.46 -6.60 -15.52
C VAL A 75 11.71 -6.76 -14.66
N SER A 76 12.65 -5.85 -14.84
CA SER A 76 13.77 -5.62 -13.93
C SER A 76 14.01 -4.12 -13.81
N GLY A 77 14.54 -3.66 -12.69
CA GLY A 77 14.71 -2.23 -12.45
C GLY A 77 15.09 -1.89 -11.03
N GLU A 78 14.88 -0.65 -10.68
CA GLU A 78 15.14 -0.10 -9.36
C GLU A 78 13.85 0.44 -8.75
N TRP A 79 13.72 0.28 -7.45
CA TRP A 79 12.69 0.95 -6.68
C TRP A 79 13.33 1.91 -5.69
N SER A 80 12.61 2.97 -5.36
CA SER A 80 12.98 3.94 -4.34
C SER A 80 11.75 4.37 -3.55
N LEU A 81 11.94 4.60 -2.25
CA LEU A 81 10.96 5.18 -1.35
C LEU A 81 11.37 6.62 -1.05
N ASP A 82 10.41 7.55 -1.01
CA ASP A 82 10.56 8.94 -0.58
C ASP A 82 11.80 9.63 -1.17
N SER A 83 11.93 9.55 -2.49
CA SER A 83 13.04 10.14 -3.25
C SER A 83 14.43 9.59 -2.89
N GLY A 84 14.50 8.37 -2.33
CA GLY A 84 15.75 7.65 -2.13
C GLY A 84 16.17 7.43 -0.68
N GLU A 85 15.29 7.64 0.30
CA GLU A 85 15.55 7.26 1.70
C GLU A 85 15.80 5.76 1.84
N MET A 86 15.03 4.97 1.10
CA MET A 86 15.27 3.55 0.88
C MET A 86 15.27 3.25 -0.61
N SER A 87 16.06 2.27 -1.03
CA SER A 87 16.09 1.83 -2.41
C SER A 87 16.57 0.39 -2.54
N GLY A 88 16.24 -0.22 -3.67
CA GLY A 88 16.68 -1.56 -3.98
C GLY A 88 16.45 -1.90 -5.45
N THR A 89 16.72 -3.15 -5.80
CA THR A 89 16.63 -3.61 -7.18
C THR A 89 15.69 -4.80 -7.32
N VAL A 90 15.02 -4.84 -8.45
CA VAL A 90 14.37 -6.02 -9.03
C VAL A 90 15.35 -6.54 -10.08
N SER A 91 16.32 -7.38 -9.67
CA SER A 91 17.45 -7.80 -10.50
C SER A 91 17.15 -8.98 -11.39
N GLU A 92 16.25 -9.86 -10.96
CA GLU A 92 15.78 -10.98 -11.77
C GLU A 92 14.54 -10.55 -12.55
N LYS A 93 14.46 -10.93 -13.82
CA LYS A 93 13.28 -10.70 -14.63
C LYS A 93 12.10 -11.46 -14.04
N THR A 94 11.16 -10.74 -13.49
CA THR A 94 10.03 -11.31 -12.77
C THR A 94 8.72 -10.59 -13.11
N MET A 95 7.61 -11.29 -12.95
CA MET A 95 6.26 -10.72 -13.03
C MET A 95 5.70 -10.37 -11.66
N SER A 96 6.37 -10.76 -10.58
CA SER A 96 5.98 -10.39 -9.22
C SER A 96 7.15 -10.45 -8.25
N GLN A 97 7.19 -9.50 -7.33
CA GLN A 97 8.16 -9.45 -6.23
C GLN A 97 7.57 -8.71 -5.06
N SER A 98 7.81 -9.19 -3.84
CA SER A 98 7.50 -8.43 -2.62
C SER A 98 8.73 -7.63 -2.19
N ILE A 99 8.51 -6.37 -1.88
CA ILE A 99 9.51 -5.41 -1.38
C ILE A 99 9.22 -5.19 0.09
N ASN A 100 10.17 -5.54 0.97
CA ASN A 100 10.05 -5.31 2.40
C ASN A 100 10.63 -3.94 2.73
N LEU A 101 9.86 -3.15 3.47
CA LEU A 101 10.23 -1.83 3.98
C LEU A 101 10.15 -1.88 5.50
N ASP A 102 11.21 -1.51 6.20
CA ASP A 102 11.30 -1.59 7.65
C ASP A 102 11.61 -0.22 8.24
N GLY A 103 11.02 0.07 9.40
CA GLY A 103 11.30 1.30 10.16
C GLY A 103 10.76 2.57 9.53
N LEU A 104 9.58 2.48 8.89
CA LEU A 104 8.88 3.64 8.35
C LEU A 104 8.36 4.52 9.49
N GLU A 105 8.45 5.82 9.31
CA GLU A 105 7.83 6.80 10.20
C GLU A 105 6.34 6.96 9.88
N ASP A 106 5.56 7.50 10.84
CA ASP A 106 4.16 7.83 10.56
C ASP A 106 4.06 8.96 9.54
N GLY A 107 3.17 8.81 8.58
CA GLY A 107 2.96 9.78 7.52
C GLY A 107 2.78 9.16 6.14
N THR A 108 2.77 10.01 5.13
CA THR A 108 2.60 9.59 3.73
C THR A 108 3.92 9.23 3.11
N HIS A 109 3.96 8.07 2.47
CA HIS A 109 5.11 7.54 1.74
C HIS A 109 4.78 7.32 0.26
N ILE A 110 5.79 7.49 -0.59
CA ILE A 110 5.68 7.23 -2.02
C ILE A 110 6.79 6.26 -2.44
N ILE A 111 6.39 5.09 -2.92
CA ILE A 111 7.32 4.16 -3.55
C ILE A 111 7.21 4.28 -5.07
N THR A 112 8.36 4.38 -5.72
CA THR A 112 8.49 4.48 -7.17
C THR A 112 9.29 3.29 -7.69
N PHE A 113 8.79 2.60 -8.69
CA PHE A 113 9.54 1.61 -9.47
C PHE A 113 9.84 2.15 -10.85
N LYS A 114 11.11 2.11 -11.24
CA LYS A 114 11.60 2.46 -12.56
C LYS A 114 12.37 1.30 -13.15
N GLY A 115 11.84 0.72 -14.21
CA GLY A 115 12.42 -0.48 -14.80
C GLY A 115 12.18 -0.60 -16.28
N GLU A 116 12.50 -1.77 -16.82
CA GLU A 116 12.32 -2.13 -18.22
C GLU A 116 11.84 -3.59 -18.33
N ASN A 117 11.14 -3.89 -19.42
CA ASN A 117 10.78 -5.25 -19.77
C ASN A 117 11.85 -5.94 -20.64
N ASP A 118 11.58 -7.16 -21.10
CA ASP A 118 12.49 -7.94 -21.98
C ASP A 118 12.80 -7.25 -23.32
N SER A 119 11.92 -6.38 -23.81
CA SER A 119 12.09 -5.61 -25.04
C SER A 119 12.83 -4.29 -24.82
N LYS A 120 13.31 -4.02 -23.60
CA LYS A 120 13.97 -2.77 -23.19
C LYS A 120 13.06 -1.54 -23.23
N ASP A 121 11.75 -1.76 -23.13
CA ASP A 121 10.80 -0.67 -22.99
C ASP A 121 10.68 -0.27 -21.52
N GLY A 122 10.99 0.98 -21.24
CA GLY A 122 10.96 1.56 -19.92
C GLY A 122 9.53 1.64 -19.35
N THR A 123 9.38 1.30 -18.07
CA THR A 123 8.15 1.47 -17.29
C THR A 123 8.44 2.29 -16.03
N LEU A 124 7.43 3.03 -15.58
CA LEU A 124 7.43 3.78 -14.33
C LEU A 124 6.11 3.49 -13.62
N SER A 125 6.17 3.13 -12.36
CA SER A 125 5.01 2.96 -11.50
C SER A 125 5.26 3.66 -10.18
N GLU A 126 4.23 4.33 -9.65
CA GLU A 126 4.26 5.02 -8.36
C GLU A 126 3.07 4.56 -7.54
N TYR A 127 3.30 4.41 -6.24
CA TYR A 127 2.25 4.05 -5.30
C TYR A 127 2.43 4.86 -4.01
N MET A 128 1.36 5.52 -3.59
CA MET A 128 1.28 6.29 -2.37
C MET A 128 0.50 5.53 -1.31
N PHE A 129 1.02 5.51 -0.09
CA PHE A 129 0.36 4.93 1.07
C PHE A 129 0.68 5.73 2.32
N THR A 130 -0.08 5.53 3.38
CA THR A 130 0.14 6.16 4.69
C THR A 130 0.53 5.09 5.72
N VAL A 131 1.45 5.43 6.60
CA VAL A 131 1.76 4.69 7.84
C VAL A 131 1.15 5.46 8.99
N ASP A 132 0.39 4.78 9.84
CA ASP A 132 -0.16 5.33 11.06
C ASP A 132 -0.11 4.24 12.15
N THR A 133 0.80 4.41 13.10
CA THR A 133 1.02 3.49 14.22
C THR A 133 0.52 4.08 15.54
N LEU A 134 -0.01 5.29 15.51
CA LEU A 134 -0.37 6.03 16.72
C LEU A 134 -1.84 5.73 17.11
N PRO A 135 -2.08 5.30 18.35
CA PRO A 135 -3.44 5.16 18.83
C PRO A 135 -4.10 6.54 18.99
N PRO A 136 -5.45 6.60 18.94
CA PRO A 136 -6.15 7.84 19.20
C PRO A 136 -5.91 8.32 20.64
N ARG A 137 -6.08 9.61 20.86
CA ARG A 137 -6.04 10.18 22.22
C ARG A 137 -7.26 9.69 23.01
N LEU A 138 -7.10 9.37 24.29
CA LEU A 138 -8.21 9.05 25.19
C LEU A 138 -8.02 9.75 26.54
N GLN A 139 -9.05 10.45 27.00
CA GLN A 139 -9.09 11.04 28.32
C GLN A 139 -10.49 10.88 28.95
N ILE A 140 -10.53 10.23 30.10
CA ILE A 140 -11.78 10.03 30.85
C ILE A 140 -11.98 11.19 31.80
N SER A 141 -13.19 11.79 31.79
CA SER A 141 -13.59 12.88 32.70
C SER A 141 -14.60 12.42 33.75
N SER A 142 -15.28 11.30 33.51
CA SER A 142 -16.24 10.69 34.48
C SER A 142 -16.35 9.19 34.15
N PRO A 143 -16.51 8.31 35.17
CA PRO A 143 -16.47 8.60 36.60
C PRO A 143 -15.04 8.96 37.07
N ASN A 144 -14.97 9.65 38.21
CA ASN A 144 -13.71 9.74 38.94
C ASN A 144 -13.52 8.43 39.73
N ASN A 145 -12.29 7.96 39.80
CA ASN A 145 -11.92 6.73 40.46
C ASN A 145 -12.42 6.74 41.94
N GLY A 146 -13.05 5.64 42.34
CA GLY A 146 -13.59 5.48 43.72
C GLY A 146 -14.99 6.09 43.97
N GLY A 147 -15.75 6.39 42.92
CA GLY A 147 -17.15 6.85 43.05
C GLY A 147 -18.07 5.73 43.56
N PHE A 148 -19.23 6.14 44.19
CA PHE A 148 -20.29 5.23 44.53
C PHE A 148 -21.42 5.35 43.50
N PHE A 149 -21.87 4.23 42.97
CA PHE A 149 -22.92 4.14 41.97
C PHE A 149 -23.95 3.07 42.41
N GLU A 150 -25.20 3.23 41.99
CA GLU A 150 -26.22 2.22 42.20
C GLU A 150 -26.21 1.20 41.05
N ASP A 151 -27.17 1.31 40.11
CA ASP A 151 -27.36 0.33 39.04
C ASP A 151 -26.62 0.69 37.74
N THR A 152 -26.19 1.94 37.59
CA THR A 152 -25.59 2.45 36.36
C THR A 152 -24.52 3.51 36.65
N VAL A 153 -23.60 3.65 35.71
CA VAL A 153 -22.61 4.74 35.71
C VAL A 153 -22.54 5.37 34.33
N THR A 154 -22.35 6.67 34.27
CA THR A 154 -22.15 7.37 33.01
C THR A 154 -20.65 7.65 32.81
N VAL A 155 -20.09 7.00 31.80
CA VAL A 155 -18.69 7.22 31.35
C VAL A 155 -18.68 8.38 30.36
N LYS A 156 -17.84 9.39 30.62
CA LYS A 156 -17.66 10.57 29.77
C LYS A 156 -16.20 10.81 29.53
N GLY A 157 -15.88 11.33 28.36
CA GLY A 157 -14.50 11.67 28.03
C GLY A 157 -14.36 12.36 26.68
N ILE A 158 -13.12 12.46 26.27
CA ILE A 158 -12.76 12.95 24.96
C ILE A 158 -11.79 11.96 24.30
N SER A 159 -11.90 11.85 22.99
CA SER A 159 -10.98 11.11 22.12
C SER A 159 -10.84 11.85 20.78
N ASP A 160 -10.10 11.31 19.84
CA ASP A 160 -10.05 11.88 18.51
C ASP A 160 -11.37 11.62 17.75
N SER A 161 -11.79 12.59 16.94
CA SER A 161 -13.02 12.47 16.15
C SER A 161 -12.96 11.24 15.25
N GLY A 162 -14.04 10.47 15.17
CA GLY A 162 -14.12 9.23 14.39
C GLY A 162 -13.58 8.00 15.11
N ALA A 163 -12.84 8.13 16.20
CA ALA A 163 -12.42 6.99 17.00
C ALA A 163 -13.62 6.26 17.62
N LYS A 164 -13.43 4.97 17.87
CA LYS A 164 -14.38 4.14 18.62
C LYS A 164 -13.88 3.97 20.05
N VAL A 165 -14.75 4.24 21.02
CA VAL A 165 -14.45 3.99 22.43
C VAL A 165 -15.15 2.74 22.88
N TYR A 166 -14.42 1.87 23.55
CA TYR A 166 -14.91 0.62 24.12
C TYR A 166 -14.93 0.71 25.64
N ILE A 167 -16.04 0.35 26.22
CA ILE A 167 -16.25 0.38 27.67
C ILE A 167 -16.59 -1.04 28.12
N ASP A 168 -15.69 -1.62 28.89
CA ASP A 168 -15.81 -2.94 29.49
C ASP A 168 -16.12 -2.76 30.99
N ALA A 169 -17.38 -2.95 31.38
CA ALA A 169 -17.78 -3.05 32.75
C ALA A 169 -17.80 -4.54 33.12
N GLU A 170 -17.01 -4.90 34.10
CA GLU A 170 -16.78 -6.29 34.54
C GLU A 170 -18.11 -7.06 34.65
N ASN A 171 -18.18 -8.27 34.07
CA ASN A 171 -19.37 -9.12 33.92
C ASN A 171 -20.50 -8.56 33.03
N GLN A 172 -20.24 -7.53 32.22
CA GLN A 172 -21.18 -6.99 31.25
C GLN A 172 -20.64 -7.16 29.83
N GLU A 173 -21.52 -6.93 28.85
CA GLU A 173 -21.07 -6.84 27.45
C GLU A 173 -20.28 -5.55 27.21
N ILE A 174 -19.18 -5.61 26.45
CA ILE A 174 -18.42 -4.43 26.03
C ILE A 174 -19.33 -3.50 25.23
N GLN A 175 -19.40 -2.24 25.64
CA GLN A 175 -20.18 -1.22 24.97
C GLN A 175 -19.29 -0.40 24.05
N GLU A 176 -19.66 -0.29 22.77
CA GLU A 176 -19.02 0.57 21.79
C GLU A 176 -19.73 1.95 21.75
N VAL A 177 -18.93 3.00 21.66
CA VAL A 177 -19.38 4.39 21.48
C VAL A 177 -18.55 5.05 20.40
N THR A 178 -19.21 5.66 19.41
CA THR A 178 -18.54 6.52 18.43
C THR A 178 -18.31 7.89 19.03
N VAL A 179 -17.11 8.44 18.87
CA VAL A 179 -16.75 9.79 19.30
C VAL A 179 -17.38 10.80 18.35
N GLY A 180 -17.96 11.85 18.89
CA GLY A 180 -18.57 12.93 18.11
C GLY A 180 -17.53 13.81 17.39
N ASP A 181 -18.00 14.64 16.47
CA ASP A 181 -17.14 15.58 15.70
C ASP A 181 -16.40 16.58 16.60
N ASP A 182 -16.95 16.86 17.79
CA ASP A 182 -16.32 17.71 18.82
C ASP A 182 -15.29 16.98 19.69
N GLY A 183 -15.08 15.69 19.42
CA GLY A 183 -14.18 14.82 20.18
C GLY A 183 -14.75 14.31 21.50
N SER A 184 -16.03 14.59 21.82
CA SER A 184 -16.64 14.12 23.06
C SER A 184 -17.33 12.76 22.90
N PHE A 185 -17.40 12.02 23.99
CA PHE A 185 -18.26 10.84 24.09
C PHE A 185 -18.91 10.73 25.47
N GLU A 186 -20.07 10.11 25.50
CA GLU A 186 -20.83 9.83 26.71
C GLU A 186 -21.60 8.53 26.56
N LYS A 187 -21.54 7.65 27.56
CA LYS A 187 -22.27 6.39 27.58
C LYS A 187 -22.64 5.99 29.01
N THR A 188 -23.90 5.68 29.24
CA THR A 188 -24.32 5.05 30.47
C THR A 188 -24.25 3.54 30.34
N VAL A 189 -23.55 2.90 31.26
CA VAL A 189 -23.38 1.44 31.34
C VAL A 189 -24.05 0.89 32.60
N THR A 190 -24.59 -0.32 32.52
CA THR A 190 -25.21 -1.00 33.66
C THR A 190 -24.10 -1.69 34.47
N LEU A 191 -24.25 -1.69 35.79
CA LEU A 191 -23.36 -2.35 36.73
C LEU A 191 -23.95 -3.66 37.23
N ASP A 192 -23.05 -4.57 37.68
CA ASP A 192 -23.46 -5.82 38.32
C ASP A 192 -23.70 -5.57 39.83
N ASN A 193 -24.96 -5.45 40.22
CA ASN A 193 -25.38 -5.17 41.62
C ASN A 193 -25.03 -6.29 42.61
N SER A 194 -24.55 -7.43 42.14
CA SER A 194 -24.08 -8.49 43.03
C SER A 194 -22.64 -8.24 43.53
N MET A 195 -21.95 -7.26 42.96
CA MET A 195 -20.55 -6.94 43.30
C MET A 195 -20.47 -5.71 44.22
N ALA A 196 -19.60 -5.78 45.23
CA ALA A 196 -19.34 -4.66 46.13
C ALA A 196 -18.47 -3.56 45.47
N TYR A 197 -17.71 -3.90 44.45
CA TYR A 197 -16.95 -2.99 43.60
C TYR A 197 -16.79 -3.64 42.22
N GLN A 198 -16.64 -2.82 41.19
CA GLN A 198 -16.54 -3.26 39.82
C GLN A 198 -15.55 -2.38 39.06
N ASN A 199 -14.70 -3.00 38.25
CA ASN A 199 -13.78 -2.30 37.38
C ASN A 199 -14.50 -1.89 36.08
N ILE A 200 -14.24 -0.69 35.62
CA ILE A 200 -14.66 -0.21 34.30
C ILE A 200 -13.38 0.10 33.53
N VAL A 201 -13.14 -0.67 32.48
CA VAL A 201 -11.98 -0.51 31.61
C VAL A 201 -12.42 0.20 30.34
N VAL A 202 -11.71 1.26 29.96
CA VAL A 202 -12.03 2.06 28.78
C VAL A 202 -10.79 2.13 27.88
N TYR A 203 -10.96 1.85 26.62
CA TYR A 203 -9.95 2.03 25.60
C TYR A 203 -10.57 2.58 24.32
N ALA A 204 -9.76 3.13 23.44
CA ALA A 204 -10.21 3.65 22.15
C ALA A 204 -9.39 3.03 21.02
N ALA A 205 -10.01 2.91 19.86
CA ALA A 205 -9.35 2.48 18.63
C ALA A 205 -9.69 3.45 17.49
N ASP A 206 -8.73 3.68 16.60
CA ASP A 206 -8.96 4.38 15.34
C ASP A 206 -9.52 3.46 14.24
N GLU A 207 -9.69 3.99 13.02
CA GLU A 207 -10.26 3.25 11.88
C GLU A 207 -9.37 2.09 11.40
N ILE A 208 -8.05 2.16 11.59
CA ILE A 208 -7.12 1.09 11.21
C ILE A 208 -6.83 0.12 12.36
N GLY A 209 -7.39 0.39 13.54
CA GLY A 209 -7.33 -0.47 14.72
C GLY A 209 -6.07 -0.26 15.58
N ASN A 210 -5.46 0.91 15.60
CA ASN A 210 -4.52 1.26 16.66
C ASN A 210 -5.29 1.52 17.95
N GLU A 211 -4.92 0.84 19.02
CA GLU A 211 -5.63 0.88 20.30
C GLU A 211 -4.83 1.63 21.37
N THR A 212 -5.55 2.41 22.18
CA THR A 212 -4.95 3.03 23.36
C THR A 212 -4.61 2.01 24.43
N VAL A 213 -3.68 2.36 25.32
CA VAL A 213 -3.55 1.64 26.60
C VAL A 213 -4.86 1.81 27.38
N PRO A 214 -5.48 0.71 27.86
CA PRO A 214 -6.70 0.78 28.64
C PRO A 214 -6.57 1.62 29.91
N VAL A 215 -7.60 2.39 30.24
CA VAL A 215 -7.77 3.16 31.49
C VAL A 215 -8.76 2.42 32.37
N THR A 216 -8.45 2.24 33.67
CA THR A 216 -9.30 1.59 34.66
C THR A 216 -9.65 2.54 35.79
#